data_2c7dedf186af15cd515505090adfde6b
#
_entry.id   2c7dedf186af15cd515505090adfde6b
#
_cell.length_a   1.000
_cell.length_b   1.000
_cell.length_c   1.000
_cell.angle_alpha   90.00
_cell.angle_beta   90.00
_cell.angle_gamma   90.00
#
_symmetry.space_group_name_H-M   'P 1'
#
loop_
_entity.id
_entity.type
_entity.pdbx_description
1 polymer ?
#
loop_
_entity_poly.entity_id
_entity_poly.type
_entity_poly.pdbx_seq_one_letter_code
_entity_poly.pdbx_strand_id
1 'polypeptide(L)'
;MHANLLQSFSVMLALSNTQTAEVLKTALMQQRMRRVSSAADNRDAVSQMQDYHYNMIVIEEGFPELGAADFCRFLRLTNTPMAVAPIIYGIRRAEKERVLAGRDAGASKIVLMPFSGHSLVGTLQAAVKEMRPFIQTTSFNGPDRRITKGSVYQGPDRRKGQFGWMSVKDQKRILAG
;
A
#
# COMPACT_ATOMS: atom_id res chain seq x y z
N MET A 1 21.15 11.11 5.56
CA MET A 1 20.47 10.02 6.33
C MET A 1 19.24 9.42 5.64
N HIS A 2 18.64 10.03 4.62
CA HIS A 2 17.42 9.52 3.96
C HIS A 2 17.65 8.46 2.86
N ALA A 3 18.86 8.38 2.31
CA ALA A 3 19.18 7.43 1.22
C ALA A 3 19.14 5.95 1.66
N ASN A 4 19.31 5.67 2.94
CA ASN A 4 19.41 4.30 3.44
C ASN A 4 18.04 3.60 3.63
N LEU A 5 16.96 4.36 3.76
CA LEU A 5 15.62 3.79 4.00
C LEU A 5 15.07 3.09 2.74
N LEU A 6 15.33 3.66 1.55
CA LEU A 6 14.83 3.10 0.28
C LEU A 6 15.51 1.79 -0.10
N GLN A 7 16.77 1.59 0.32
CA GLN A 7 17.53 0.38 0.01
C GLN A 7 16.95 -0.88 0.66
N SER A 8 16.16 -0.73 1.73
CA SER A 8 15.47 -1.86 2.37
C SER A 8 14.14 -2.21 1.69
N PHE A 9 13.66 -1.40 0.71
CA PHE A 9 12.34 -1.60 0.13
C PHE A 9 12.35 -2.64 -0.98
N SER A 10 11.37 -3.54 -0.86
CA SER A 10 10.91 -4.45 -1.90
C SER A 10 9.54 -3.99 -2.36
N VAL A 11 9.45 -3.47 -3.58
CA VAL A 11 8.25 -2.82 -4.13
C VAL A 11 7.62 -3.69 -5.21
N MET A 12 6.31 -3.95 -5.10
CA MET A 12 5.50 -4.50 -6.17
C MET A 12 4.74 -3.38 -6.88
N LEU A 13 4.86 -3.31 -8.19
CA LEU A 13 4.09 -2.41 -9.07
C LEU A 13 2.98 -3.22 -9.74
N ALA A 14 1.74 -2.99 -9.34
CA ALA A 14 0.53 -3.61 -9.87
C ALA A 14 -0.22 -2.58 -10.74
N LEU A 15 0.25 -2.39 -11.97
CA LEU A 15 -0.23 -1.36 -12.89
C LEU A 15 -0.77 -2.01 -14.17
N SER A 16 -1.88 -1.48 -14.69
CA SER A 16 -2.52 -1.99 -15.91
C SER A 16 -1.69 -1.74 -17.19
N ASN A 17 -0.88 -0.70 -17.20
CA ASN A 17 -0.01 -0.35 -18.33
C ASN A 17 1.43 -0.83 -18.06
N THR A 18 1.86 -1.84 -18.81
CA THR A 18 3.19 -2.45 -18.69
C THR A 18 4.33 -1.49 -18.99
N GLN A 19 4.17 -0.57 -19.95
CA GLN A 19 5.20 0.42 -20.26
C GLN A 19 5.39 1.39 -19.10
N THR A 20 4.30 1.87 -18.52
CA THR A 20 4.35 2.72 -17.32
C THR A 20 5.01 1.97 -16.16
N ALA A 21 4.67 0.70 -15.96
CA ALA A 21 5.27 -0.13 -14.92
C ALA A 21 6.79 -0.26 -15.10
N GLU A 22 7.28 -0.52 -16.31
CA GLU A 22 8.71 -0.66 -16.59
C GLU A 22 9.48 0.67 -16.44
N VAL A 23 8.90 1.79 -16.85
CA VAL A 23 9.50 3.12 -16.64
C VAL A 23 9.64 3.41 -15.14
N LEU A 24 8.58 3.16 -14.37
CA LEU A 24 8.61 3.38 -12.91
C LEU A 24 9.55 2.41 -12.20
N LYS A 25 9.57 1.15 -12.61
CA LYS A 25 10.51 0.14 -12.11
C LYS A 25 11.96 0.58 -12.31
N THR A 26 12.31 1.05 -13.51
CA THR A 26 13.64 1.57 -13.81
C THR A 26 14.00 2.75 -12.90
N ALA A 27 13.07 3.71 -12.75
CA ALA A 27 13.29 4.87 -11.88
C ALA A 27 13.50 4.49 -10.41
N LEU A 28 12.74 3.50 -9.91
CA LEU A 28 12.88 3.02 -8.54
C LEU A 28 14.18 2.22 -8.33
N MET A 29 14.58 1.41 -9.31
CA MET A 29 15.85 0.68 -9.26
C MET A 29 17.06 1.62 -9.23
N GLN A 30 17.00 2.78 -9.90
CA GLN A 30 18.02 3.82 -9.80
C GLN A 30 18.20 4.38 -8.38
N GLN A 31 17.16 4.26 -7.53
CA GLN A 31 17.23 4.62 -6.11
C GLN A 31 17.84 3.51 -5.24
N ARG A 32 18.39 2.45 -5.85
CA ARG A 32 19.01 1.29 -5.18
C ARG A 32 18.07 0.57 -4.22
N MET A 33 16.78 0.48 -4.57
CA MET A 33 15.83 -0.34 -3.82
C MET A 33 16.22 -1.81 -3.88
N ARG A 34 15.97 -2.55 -2.80
CA ARG A 34 16.33 -3.97 -2.68
C ARG A 34 15.72 -4.81 -3.80
N ARG A 35 14.47 -4.55 -4.15
CA ARG A 35 13.73 -5.23 -5.21
C ARG A 35 12.63 -4.33 -5.75
N VAL A 36 12.45 -4.36 -7.06
CA VAL A 36 11.26 -3.77 -7.70
C VAL A 36 10.77 -4.76 -8.75
N SER A 37 9.54 -5.20 -8.63
CA SER A 37 8.87 -6.09 -9.59
C SER A 37 7.61 -5.45 -10.10
N SER A 38 7.24 -5.77 -11.34
CA SER A 38 5.94 -5.43 -11.92
C SER A 38 5.09 -6.70 -12.03
N ALA A 39 3.83 -6.62 -11.69
CA ALA A 39 2.85 -7.68 -11.89
C ALA A 39 1.88 -7.28 -13.00
N ALA A 40 1.61 -8.21 -13.90
CA ALA A 40 0.74 -7.98 -15.06
C ALA A 40 -0.76 -8.03 -14.67
N ASP A 41 -1.11 -8.87 -13.71
CA ASP A 41 -2.45 -9.08 -13.21
C ASP A 41 -2.41 -9.65 -11.77
N ASN A 42 -3.58 -9.92 -11.21
CA ASN A 42 -3.69 -10.44 -9.84
C ASN A 42 -3.06 -11.84 -9.67
N ARG A 43 -3.10 -12.71 -10.69
CA ARG A 43 -2.51 -14.05 -10.62
C ARG A 43 -1.00 -13.97 -10.61
N ASP A 44 -0.44 -13.14 -11.49
CA ASP A 44 1.00 -12.89 -11.51
C ASP A 44 1.46 -12.27 -10.19
N ALA A 45 0.72 -11.29 -9.65
CA ALA A 45 1.02 -10.72 -8.34
C ALA A 45 1.04 -11.78 -7.24
N VAL A 46 0.02 -12.64 -7.14
CA VAL A 46 -0.05 -13.72 -6.15
C VAL A 46 1.09 -14.73 -6.34
N SER A 47 1.42 -15.10 -7.58
CA SER A 47 2.55 -15.98 -7.87
C SER A 47 3.86 -15.40 -7.36
N GLN A 48 4.14 -14.13 -7.67
CA GLN A 48 5.35 -13.45 -7.18
C GLN A 48 5.40 -13.34 -5.65
N MET A 49 4.24 -13.21 -4.99
CA MET A 49 4.13 -13.15 -3.52
C MET A 49 4.43 -14.48 -2.83
N GLN A 50 4.35 -15.60 -3.52
CA GLN A 50 4.78 -16.91 -2.98
C GLN A 50 6.30 -16.99 -2.84
N ASP A 51 7.02 -16.39 -3.78
CA ASP A 51 8.48 -16.43 -3.82
C ASP A 51 9.14 -15.28 -3.05
N TYR A 52 8.46 -14.14 -2.97
CA TYR A 52 9.04 -12.90 -2.44
C TYR A 52 8.09 -12.13 -1.53
N HIS A 53 8.64 -11.58 -0.45
CA HIS A 53 7.92 -10.64 0.41
C HIS A 53 8.18 -9.20 -0.05
N TYR A 54 7.08 -8.51 -0.36
CA TYR A 54 7.10 -7.09 -0.67
C TYR A 54 6.68 -6.30 0.57
N ASN A 55 7.46 -5.30 0.92
CA ASN A 55 7.14 -4.41 2.04
C ASN A 55 6.54 -3.07 1.60
N MET A 56 6.24 -2.95 0.30
CA MET A 56 5.56 -1.80 -0.30
C MET A 56 4.82 -2.24 -1.55
N ILE A 57 3.59 -1.76 -1.75
CA ILE A 57 2.76 -2.10 -2.90
C ILE A 57 2.22 -0.82 -3.52
N VAL A 58 2.38 -0.68 -4.82
CA VAL A 58 1.79 0.38 -5.64
C VAL A 58 0.78 -0.27 -6.57
N ILE A 59 -0.49 0.08 -6.45
CA ILE A 59 -1.56 -0.51 -7.27
C ILE A 59 -2.43 0.57 -7.90
N GLU A 60 -2.74 0.41 -9.17
CA GLU A 60 -3.65 1.28 -9.92
C GLU A 60 -5.09 0.74 -9.88
N GLU A 61 -6.09 1.63 -9.77
CA GLU A 61 -7.51 1.26 -9.71
C GLU A 61 -7.97 0.32 -10.84
N GLY A 62 -7.37 0.45 -12.03
CA GLY A 62 -7.63 -0.38 -13.20
C GLY A 62 -6.80 -1.68 -13.27
N PHE A 63 -6.18 -2.12 -12.18
CA PHE A 63 -5.39 -3.35 -12.19
C PHE A 63 -6.26 -4.57 -12.56
N PRO A 64 -5.81 -5.42 -13.53
CA PRO A 64 -6.68 -6.43 -14.14
C PRO A 64 -7.21 -7.52 -13.21
N GLU A 65 -8.24 -8.20 -13.63
CA GLU A 65 -8.99 -9.33 -13.03
C GLU A 65 -9.89 -8.91 -11.85
N LEU A 66 -9.47 -9.03 -10.59
CA LEU A 66 -10.29 -8.72 -9.41
C LEU A 66 -10.56 -7.22 -9.23
N GLY A 67 -9.73 -6.37 -9.86
CA GLY A 67 -9.71 -4.95 -9.57
C GLY A 67 -8.89 -4.62 -8.32
N ALA A 68 -8.36 -3.41 -8.29
CA ALA A 68 -7.41 -2.99 -7.26
C ALA A 68 -7.99 -3.00 -5.84
N ALA A 69 -9.26 -2.59 -5.66
CA ALA A 69 -9.87 -2.54 -4.34
C ALA A 69 -10.01 -3.92 -3.71
N ASP A 70 -10.47 -4.91 -4.48
CA ASP A 70 -10.63 -6.27 -3.99
C ASP A 70 -9.29 -6.97 -3.78
N PHE A 71 -8.31 -6.69 -4.64
CA PHE A 71 -6.96 -7.19 -4.42
C PHE A 71 -6.30 -6.58 -3.16
N CYS A 72 -6.52 -5.30 -2.87
CA CYS A 72 -6.08 -4.70 -1.61
C CYS A 72 -6.73 -5.37 -0.39
N ARG A 73 -8.05 -5.64 -0.43
CA ARG A 73 -8.75 -6.36 0.64
C ARG A 73 -8.18 -7.77 0.84
N PHE A 74 -7.94 -8.48 -0.27
CA PHE A 74 -7.30 -9.79 -0.24
C PHE A 74 -5.94 -9.70 0.46
N LEU A 75 -5.06 -8.77 0.06
CA LEU A 75 -3.76 -8.57 0.69
C LEU A 75 -3.86 -8.32 2.21
N ARG A 76 -4.84 -7.53 2.64
CA ARG A 76 -5.07 -7.23 4.07
C ARG A 76 -5.51 -8.45 4.89
N LEU A 77 -6.04 -9.47 4.23
CA LEU A 77 -6.50 -10.73 4.86
C LEU A 77 -5.45 -11.83 4.81
N THR A 78 -4.34 -11.65 4.11
CA THR A 78 -3.25 -12.66 4.08
C THR A 78 -2.58 -12.76 5.44
N ASN A 79 -2.12 -13.97 5.79
CA ASN A 79 -1.30 -14.18 6.98
C ASN A 79 0.20 -14.04 6.66
N THR A 80 0.56 -12.97 5.97
CA THR A 80 1.93 -12.69 5.54
C THR A 80 2.33 -11.27 5.98
N PRO A 81 3.64 -10.94 6.01
CA PRO A 81 4.08 -9.57 6.28
C PRO A 81 3.46 -8.52 5.34
N MET A 82 3.06 -8.91 4.14
CA MET A 82 2.43 -8.01 3.17
C MET A 82 1.06 -7.49 3.62
N ALA A 83 0.37 -8.19 4.53
CA ALA A 83 -0.90 -7.72 5.08
C ALA A 83 -0.80 -6.34 5.75
N VAL A 84 0.38 -5.98 6.26
CA VAL A 84 0.63 -4.69 6.91
C VAL A 84 1.48 -3.74 6.06
N ALA A 85 1.91 -4.16 4.87
CA ALA A 85 2.70 -3.33 3.97
C ALA A 85 1.92 -2.06 3.56
N PRO A 86 2.56 -0.88 3.50
CA PRO A 86 1.96 0.29 2.91
C PRO A 86 1.49 0.02 1.48
N ILE A 87 0.23 0.34 1.20
CA ILE A 87 -0.36 0.28 -0.13
C ILE A 87 -0.60 1.70 -0.63
N ILE A 88 -0.01 2.02 -1.78
CA ILE A 88 -0.27 3.24 -2.53
C ILE A 88 -1.27 2.91 -3.62
N TYR A 89 -2.45 3.51 -3.52
CA TYR A 89 -3.56 3.27 -4.43
C TYR A 89 -3.68 4.43 -5.43
N GLY A 90 -3.41 4.15 -6.70
CA GLY A 90 -3.47 5.11 -7.79
C GLY A 90 -4.88 5.21 -8.38
N ILE A 91 -5.43 6.41 -8.43
CA ILE A 91 -6.71 6.72 -9.07
C ILE A 91 -6.49 7.64 -10.27
N ARG A 92 -7.31 7.50 -11.32
CA ARG A 92 -7.19 8.33 -12.53
C ARG A 92 -7.90 9.68 -12.44
N ARG A 93 -8.89 9.78 -11.57
CA ARG A 93 -9.66 11.01 -11.32
C ARG A 93 -9.90 11.18 -9.83
N ALA A 94 -9.82 12.43 -9.35
CA ALA A 94 -10.04 12.79 -7.95
C ALA A 94 -11.54 12.83 -7.61
N GLU A 95 -12.23 11.71 -7.83
CA GLU A 95 -13.66 11.55 -7.53
C GLU A 95 -13.83 10.92 -6.14
N LYS A 96 -14.82 11.37 -5.40
CA LYS A 96 -15.06 10.94 -4.01
C LYS A 96 -15.20 9.42 -3.89
N GLU A 97 -15.94 8.79 -4.81
CA GLU A 97 -16.19 7.34 -4.82
C GLU A 97 -14.88 6.57 -4.98
N ARG A 98 -13.97 7.02 -5.85
CA ARG A 98 -12.66 6.38 -6.08
C ARG A 98 -11.76 6.50 -4.85
N VAL A 99 -11.73 7.68 -4.24
CA VAL A 99 -10.99 7.90 -2.99
C VAL A 99 -11.54 7.02 -1.88
N LEU A 100 -12.86 6.92 -1.74
CA LEU A 100 -13.49 6.06 -0.74
C LEU A 100 -13.23 4.58 -1.01
N ALA A 101 -13.27 4.13 -2.25
CA ALA A 101 -12.98 2.74 -2.63
C ALA A 101 -11.55 2.34 -2.21
N GLY A 102 -10.54 3.14 -2.53
CA GLY A 102 -9.16 2.88 -2.10
C GLY A 102 -8.99 2.92 -0.58
N ARG A 103 -9.58 3.90 0.09
CA ARG A 103 -9.56 4.00 1.55
C ARG A 103 -10.20 2.77 2.22
N ASP A 104 -11.36 2.37 1.73
CA ASP A 104 -12.14 1.27 2.31
C ASP A 104 -11.56 -0.11 1.96
N ALA A 105 -10.71 -0.17 0.94
CA ALA A 105 -9.87 -1.33 0.63
C ALA A 105 -8.62 -1.45 1.52
N GLY A 106 -8.34 -0.47 2.39
CA GLY A 106 -7.19 -0.50 3.30
C GLY A 106 -5.91 0.09 2.70
N ALA A 107 -6.02 0.99 1.71
CA ALA A 107 -4.89 1.75 1.19
C ALA A 107 -4.28 2.66 2.27
N SER A 108 -2.96 2.81 2.24
CA SER A 108 -2.23 3.72 3.13
C SER A 108 -2.15 5.13 2.58
N LYS A 109 -2.06 5.24 1.25
CA LYS A 109 -2.05 6.50 0.51
C LYS A 109 -2.91 6.35 -0.75
N ILE A 110 -3.60 7.42 -1.11
CA ILE A 110 -4.32 7.53 -2.39
C ILE A 110 -3.67 8.64 -3.18
N VAL A 111 -3.34 8.38 -4.42
CA VAL A 111 -2.60 9.30 -5.30
C VAL A 111 -3.26 9.40 -6.67
N LEU A 112 -3.14 10.55 -7.29
CA LEU A 112 -3.65 10.76 -8.64
C LEU A 112 -2.62 10.27 -9.67
N MET A 113 -3.09 9.48 -10.64
CA MET A 113 -2.29 9.01 -11.77
C MET A 113 -2.38 9.99 -12.96
N PRO A 114 -1.39 10.05 -13.86
CA PRO A 114 -0.09 9.39 -13.79
C PRO A 114 0.89 10.11 -12.85
N PHE A 115 1.82 9.38 -12.27
CA PHE A 115 2.92 9.97 -11.50
C PHE A 115 4.27 9.66 -12.16
N SER A 116 5.23 10.58 -11.98
CA SER A 116 6.62 10.36 -12.40
C SER A 116 7.37 9.47 -11.41
N GLY A 117 8.51 8.90 -11.84
CA GLY A 117 9.38 8.15 -10.93
C GLY A 117 9.80 8.98 -9.71
N HIS A 118 10.09 10.27 -9.88
CA HIS A 118 10.45 11.16 -8.79
C HIS A 118 9.29 11.36 -7.79
N SER A 119 8.07 11.62 -8.27
CA SER A 119 6.91 11.79 -7.39
C SER A 119 6.54 10.48 -6.69
N LEU A 120 6.73 9.34 -7.35
CA LEU A 120 6.52 8.03 -6.73
C LEU A 120 7.51 7.79 -5.58
N VAL A 121 8.80 8.06 -5.77
CA VAL A 121 9.82 7.97 -4.71
C VAL A 121 9.41 8.79 -3.48
N GLY A 122 9.02 10.05 -3.67
CA GLY A 122 8.53 10.90 -2.59
C GLY A 122 7.29 10.33 -1.89
N THR A 123 6.36 9.74 -2.66
CA THR A 123 5.16 9.10 -2.12
C THR A 123 5.49 7.85 -1.30
N LEU A 124 6.43 7.01 -1.75
CA LEU A 124 6.90 5.83 -1.02
C LEU A 124 7.53 6.24 0.32
N GLN A 125 8.39 7.25 0.31
CA GLN A 125 9.00 7.79 1.53
C GLN A 125 7.94 8.33 2.51
N ALA A 126 6.97 9.10 2.00
CA ALA A 126 5.88 9.63 2.80
C ALA A 126 4.99 8.51 3.38
N ALA A 127 4.73 7.44 2.63
CA ALA A 127 3.92 6.31 3.08
C ALA A 127 4.55 5.62 4.30
N VAL A 128 5.88 5.48 4.34
CA VAL A 128 6.59 4.89 5.49
C VAL A 128 6.72 5.87 6.65
N LYS A 129 6.97 7.14 6.36
CA LYS A 129 7.10 8.19 7.39
C LYS A 129 5.78 8.45 8.10
N GLU A 130 4.67 8.34 7.38
CA GLU A 130 3.32 8.67 7.86
C GLU A 130 2.47 7.40 8.08
N MET A 131 3.11 6.27 8.40
CA MET A 131 2.39 5.04 8.75
C MET A 131 1.41 5.30 9.90
N ARG A 132 0.25 4.64 9.82
CA ARG A 132 -0.79 4.70 10.85
C ARG A 132 -0.92 3.35 11.54
N PRO A 133 -1.35 3.32 12.82
CA PRO A 133 -1.74 2.06 13.45
C PRO A 133 -2.77 1.32 12.59
N PHE A 134 -2.74 0.00 12.60
CA PHE A 134 -3.72 -0.84 11.93
C PHE A 134 -4.87 -1.18 12.85
N ILE A 135 -6.05 -1.21 12.28
CA ILE A 135 -7.28 -1.70 12.91
C ILE A 135 -7.73 -2.94 12.14
N GLN A 136 -8.05 -3.99 12.88
CA GLN A 136 -8.64 -5.20 12.36
C GLN A 136 -10.02 -5.39 13.01
N THR A 137 -11.05 -5.42 12.17
CA THR A 137 -12.44 -5.70 12.55
C THR A 137 -12.99 -6.81 11.66
N THR A 138 -14.20 -7.24 11.90
CA THR A 138 -14.90 -8.23 11.04
C THR A 138 -15.10 -7.76 9.60
N SER A 139 -15.14 -6.45 9.37
CA SER A 139 -15.45 -5.84 8.05
C SER A 139 -14.31 -5.00 7.47
N PHE A 140 -13.22 -4.77 8.21
CA PHE A 140 -12.12 -3.93 7.76
C PHE A 140 -10.80 -4.35 8.40
N ASN A 141 -9.77 -4.46 7.57
CA ASN A 141 -8.38 -4.58 8.02
C ASN A 141 -7.53 -3.55 7.27
N GLY A 142 -6.84 -2.70 8.00
CA GLY A 142 -6.02 -1.66 7.38
C GLY A 142 -5.68 -0.50 8.31
N PRO A 143 -5.05 0.58 7.76
CA PRO A 143 -4.68 1.75 8.55
C PRO A 143 -5.89 2.42 9.21
N ASP A 144 -5.74 2.84 10.46
CA ASP A 144 -6.83 3.54 11.18
C ASP A 144 -7.20 4.84 10.46
N ARG A 145 -8.45 4.91 10.01
CA ARG A 145 -8.99 6.04 9.24
C ARG A 145 -9.30 7.26 10.10
N ARG A 146 -9.35 7.10 11.43
CA ARG A 146 -9.71 8.17 12.39
C ARG A 146 -8.52 9.01 12.79
N ILE A 147 -7.31 8.52 12.55
CA ILE A 147 -6.08 9.25 12.84
C ILE A 147 -5.73 10.08 11.62
N THR A 148 -5.98 11.39 11.70
CA THR A 148 -5.49 12.38 10.74
C THR A 148 -4.30 13.14 11.34
N LYS A 149 -3.43 13.73 10.49
CA LYS A 149 -2.31 14.55 10.96
C LYS A 149 -2.81 15.60 11.98
N GLY A 150 -2.33 15.51 13.21
CA GLY A 150 -2.58 16.51 14.26
C GLY A 150 -3.90 16.38 15.04
N SER A 151 -4.76 15.40 14.75
CA SER A 151 -5.96 15.16 15.54
C SER A 151 -6.16 13.68 15.84
N VAL A 152 -6.35 13.38 17.12
CA VAL A 152 -6.92 12.10 17.56
C VAL A 152 -8.44 12.27 17.52
N TYR A 153 -9.14 11.34 16.87
CA TYR A 153 -10.60 11.34 16.89
C TYR A 153 -11.09 11.24 18.35
N GLN A 154 -11.79 12.27 18.81
CA GLN A 154 -12.31 12.35 20.19
C GLN A 154 -13.80 11.96 20.30
N GLY A 155 -14.41 11.55 19.20
CA GLY A 155 -15.81 11.10 19.22
C GLY A 155 -15.98 9.69 19.82
N PRO A 156 -17.24 9.29 20.08
CA PRO A 156 -17.53 7.96 20.63
C PRO A 156 -17.05 6.86 19.70
N ASP A 157 -16.41 5.83 20.28
CA ASP A 157 -16.03 4.65 19.49
C ASP A 157 -17.28 3.87 19.10
N ARG A 158 -17.63 3.90 17.82
CA ARG A 158 -18.81 3.22 17.26
C ARG A 158 -18.48 1.80 16.74
N ARG A 159 -17.24 1.33 16.99
CA ARG A 159 -16.86 -0.04 16.60
C ARG A 159 -17.67 -1.01 17.44
N LYS A 160 -18.39 -1.90 16.76
CA LYS A 160 -19.13 -2.99 17.43
C LYS A 160 -18.23 -4.21 17.49
N GLY A 161 -18.16 -4.86 18.68
CA GLY A 161 -17.41 -6.09 18.89
C GLY A 161 -15.93 -5.89 19.18
N GLN A 162 -15.22 -7.00 19.30
CA GLN A 162 -13.77 -6.99 19.50
C GLN A 162 -13.07 -6.57 18.20
N PHE A 163 -12.06 -5.73 18.32
CA PHE A 163 -11.19 -5.36 17.21
C PHE A 163 -9.72 -5.51 17.63
N GLY A 164 -8.88 -5.94 16.68
CA GLY A 164 -7.44 -5.95 16.82
C GLY A 164 -6.86 -4.56 16.55
N TRP A 165 -5.82 -4.23 17.28
CA TRP A 165 -5.04 -3.02 17.04
C TRP A 165 -3.56 -3.37 16.96
N MET A 166 -2.85 -2.82 15.96
CA MET A 166 -1.42 -3.03 15.77
C MET A 166 -0.69 -1.69 15.67
N SER A 167 0.31 -1.51 16.50
CA SER A 167 1.13 -0.29 16.51
C SER A 167 1.97 -0.15 15.23
N VAL A 168 2.36 1.07 14.90
CA VAL A 168 3.32 1.35 13.82
C VAL A 168 4.67 0.65 14.07
N LYS A 169 5.08 0.53 15.33
CA LYS A 169 6.31 -0.18 15.71
C LYS A 169 6.25 -1.66 15.35
N ASP A 170 5.12 -2.31 15.64
CA ASP A 170 4.93 -3.74 15.33
C ASP A 170 4.85 -3.98 13.82
N GLN A 171 4.15 -3.11 13.08
CA GLN A 171 4.12 -3.17 11.62
C GLN A 171 5.53 -3.09 11.03
N LYS A 172 6.35 -2.13 11.48
CA LYS A 172 7.74 -1.98 11.01
C LYS A 172 8.60 -3.20 11.34
N ARG A 173 8.39 -3.82 12.51
CA ARG A 173 9.09 -5.05 12.89
C ARG A 173 8.72 -6.21 11.95
N ILE A 174 7.43 -6.38 11.63
CA ILE A 174 6.95 -7.40 10.69
C ILE A 174 7.53 -7.19 9.29
N LEU A 175 7.60 -5.94 8.82
CA LEU A 175 8.09 -5.62 7.48
C LEU A 175 9.62 -5.72 7.35
N ALA A 176 10.35 -5.71 8.46
CA ALA A 176 11.82 -5.79 8.50
C ALA A 176 12.33 -7.24 8.58
N GLY A 177 11.46 -8.16 9.03
CA GLY A 177 11.76 -9.60 9.21
C GLY A 177 11.95 -10.35 7.98
#